data_6a6e7188f0078f6fa031a3cb0ed72214
#
_entry.id   6a6e7188f0078f6fa031a3cb0ed72214
#
_cell.length_a   1.000
_cell.length_b   1.000
_cell.length_c   1.000
_cell.angle_alpha   90.00
_cell.angle_beta   90.00
_cell.angle_gamma   90.00
#
_symmetry.space_group_name_H-M   'P 1'
#
loop_
_entity.id
_entity.type
_entity.pdbx_description
1 polymer ?
#
loop_
_entity_poly.entity_id
_entity_poly.type
_entity_poly.pdbx_seq_one_letter_code
_entity_poly.pdbx_strand_id
1 'polypeptide(L)'
;MSSASPRRSRLSLAAALALLTGLTAGAAVACAREATQQGTATSAAPVSTGGAVAATDSATASVDSAPRTAVATAARDTATGNAAGAAGPTLPMKGLPTPAPVAGANSAAAIPVAPVGPNGPQLQAGRGRQDVESFGATIRTGTKQLAAWPKGPAPVPGSLLPNKRIVAFYGNPHSKKMGVLGEYPSDQMLAMLDREVARWKAADPKTPVQPALHLVTVVAQGAPGTDGGWRRREDSAQIEKVYQWAKSRNGILFLDIQAGHSTLQAELPHLLPWLARPDVHLGIDPEFYMHYDKEGVRPSAKIGTMMASDVNYVVRTLDKLVAEKGIPPKVLIVHRFTKRMVPDAENIRPTSRVQVVMHMDGWGPPWLKFDSYRDYVVSHPVQYTGFKLFFHNDTKKGDALITPKELIQLRPTLSYIQYQ
;
A
#
# COMPACT_ATOMS: atom_id res chain seq x y z
N MET A 1 -56.27 18.58 -48.84
CA MET A 1 -57.00 19.65 -48.16
C MET A 1 -56.16 20.00 -46.97
N SER A 2 -55.40 20.97 -47.13
CA SER A 2 -55.34 22.30 -46.50
C SER A 2 -54.71 22.25 -45.12
N SER A 3 -53.42 22.61 -45.01
CA SER A 3 -52.82 23.89 -44.68
C SER A 3 -53.15 24.35 -43.25
N ALA A 4 -52.24 24.68 -42.39
CA ALA A 4 -51.34 25.79 -42.39
C ALA A 4 -50.44 25.76 -41.14
N SER A 5 -49.18 26.13 -41.34
CA SER A 5 -48.34 26.75 -40.33
C SER A 5 -48.54 28.26 -40.44
N PRO A 6 -48.36 29.06 -39.37
CA PRO A 6 -47.21 29.93 -39.43
C PRO A 6 -46.48 30.28 -38.09
N ARG A 7 -45.17 30.46 -38.17
CA ARG A 7 -44.34 31.65 -37.99
C ARG A 7 -44.24 32.23 -36.57
N ARG A 8 -42.99 32.12 -36.08
CA ARG A 8 -42.00 33.17 -35.75
C ARG A 8 -42.49 34.41 -34.93
N SER A 9 -41.80 34.61 -33.83
CA SER A 9 -41.16 35.90 -33.64
C SER A 9 -40.00 35.81 -32.64
N ARG A 10 -38.89 36.30 -33.11
CA ARG A 10 -37.70 36.70 -32.35
C ARG A 10 -38.00 38.01 -31.66
N LEU A 11 -37.48 38.22 -30.47
CA LEU A 11 -37.08 39.53 -30.02
C LEU A 11 -35.86 39.42 -29.09
N SER A 12 -34.81 40.00 -29.62
CA SER A 12 -33.55 40.38 -28.95
C SER A 12 -33.77 41.69 -28.19
N LEU A 13 -32.84 41.98 -27.33
CA LEU A 13 -32.22 43.25 -26.91
C LEU A 13 -32.08 43.28 -25.40
N ALA A 14 -30.92 43.25 -24.89
CA ALA A 14 -29.76 44.15 -24.84
C ALA A 14 -29.81 45.05 -23.59
N ALA A 15 -28.74 44.91 -22.84
CA ALA A 15 -27.98 45.95 -22.15
C ALA A 15 -28.65 46.89 -21.17
N ALA A 16 -28.16 46.87 -19.94
CA ALA A 16 -27.86 48.12 -19.23
C ALA A 16 -26.69 47.91 -18.25
N LEU A 17 -25.64 48.57 -18.62
CA LEU A 17 -24.43 48.91 -17.87
C LEU A 17 -24.78 50.09 -16.97
N ALA A 18 -24.49 50.04 -15.68
CA ALA A 18 -24.36 51.23 -14.87
C ALA A 18 -23.26 51.06 -13.83
N LEU A 19 -22.19 51.78 -14.07
CA LEU A 19 -21.18 52.22 -13.12
C LEU A 19 -21.82 52.98 -11.94
N LEU A 20 -21.28 52.76 -10.74
CA LEU A 20 -21.05 53.88 -9.83
C LEU A 20 -19.77 53.58 -8.98
N THR A 21 -18.83 54.45 -9.19
CA THR A 21 -17.61 54.74 -8.45
C THR A 21 -17.89 55.47 -7.15
N GLY A 22 -17.08 55.19 -6.13
CA GLY A 22 -16.96 56.04 -4.93
C GLY A 22 -16.03 55.37 -3.95
N LEU A 23 -14.79 55.58 -3.96
CA LEU A 23 -13.84 56.48 -3.24
C LEU A 23 -14.22 56.80 -1.80
N THR A 24 -13.35 56.43 -0.88
CA THR A 24 -12.49 57.14 0.08
C THR A 24 -12.01 56.16 1.13
N ALA A 25 -10.74 55.87 1.29
CA ALA A 25 -9.62 56.65 1.85
C ALA A 25 -9.62 56.73 3.38
N GLY A 26 -8.54 56.25 3.95
CA GLY A 26 -7.93 56.71 5.20
C GLY A 26 -8.22 55.79 6.38
N ALA A 27 -7.28 55.34 7.21
CA ALA A 27 -6.01 55.86 7.58
C ALA A 27 -5.19 54.77 8.25
N ALA A 28 -3.91 54.77 8.00
CA ALA A 28 -2.86 54.13 8.79
C ALA A 28 -2.52 54.98 10.01
N VAL A 29 -2.26 54.34 11.16
CA VAL A 29 -1.35 54.79 12.25
C VAL A 29 -0.92 53.52 12.98
N ALA A 30 0.24 52.96 12.95
CA ALA A 30 1.59 53.28 13.38
C ALA A 30 1.69 53.83 14.82
N CYS A 31 2.37 53.03 15.67
CA CYS A 31 3.32 53.40 16.74
C CYS A 31 3.52 52.14 17.56
N ALA A 32 4.66 51.46 17.57
CA ALA A 32 6.05 51.80 17.91
C ALA A 32 6.28 51.96 19.42
N ARG A 33 7.21 51.07 19.90
CA ARG A 33 8.22 51.29 20.96
C ARG A 33 7.71 51.44 22.39
N GLU A 34 8.35 50.78 23.34
CA GLU A 34 9.67 50.83 23.99
C GLU A 34 9.80 49.64 24.90
N ALA A 35 10.82 48.81 24.95
CA ALA A 35 12.25 48.98 25.33
C ALA A 35 12.46 49.42 26.78
N THR A 36 13.35 48.67 27.39
CA THR A 36 14.30 49.00 28.46
C THR A 36 13.95 48.44 29.83
N GLN A 37 14.78 47.69 30.39
CA GLN A 37 16.14 47.56 30.84
C GLN A 37 16.20 46.98 32.25
N GLN A 38 17.13 46.09 32.43
CA GLN A 38 18.20 46.03 33.43
C GLN A 38 17.89 45.49 34.83
N GLY A 39 18.76 44.56 35.20
CA GLY A 39 19.06 44.16 36.56
C GLY A 39 20.09 43.04 36.64
N THR A 40 21.33 43.42 36.58
CA THR A 40 22.58 42.73 36.86
C THR A 40 22.72 42.30 38.31
N ALA A 41 23.39 41.14 38.55
CA ALA A 41 24.54 40.99 39.46
C ALA A 41 24.74 39.51 39.80
N THR A 42 25.79 38.93 39.34
CA THR A 42 27.13 38.69 39.94
C THR A 42 27.18 37.77 41.13
N SER A 43 28.10 36.84 40.94
CA SER A 43 29.13 36.35 41.87
C SER A 43 28.87 34.98 42.45
N ALA A 44 29.70 34.02 42.47
CA ALA A 44 31.11 33.73 42.34
C ALA A 44 31.27 32.23 42.64
N ALA A 45 32.23 31.60 42.02
CA ALA A 45 32.77 30.31 42.45
C ALA A 45 33.68 30.48 43.65
N PRO A 46 34.05 29.42 44.37
CA PRO A 46 35.35 28.80 44.12
C PRO A 46 35.37 27.26 44.27
N VAL A 47 36.11 26.55 43.41
CA VAL A 47 37.45 25.96 43.56
C VAL A 47 37.60 24.99 44.75
N SER A 48 37.86 23.69 44.49
CA SER A 48 39.14 23.06 44.72
C SER A 48 39.07 21.53 44.81
N THR A 49 39.89 20.91 43.98
CA THR A 49 40.83 19.79 44.21
C THR A 49 40.24 18.41 44.50
N GLY A 50 40.54 17.42 43.73
CA GLY A 50 41.76 16.78 43.39
C GLY A 50 41.54 15.28 43.42
N GLY A 51 42.08 14.54 42.50
CA GLY A 51 42.18 13.09 42.61
C GLY A 51 42.13 12.36 41.25
N ALA A 52 43.28 12.26 40.62
CA ALA A 52 43.54 11.38 39.50
C ALA A 52 43.61 9.92 39.96
N VAL A 53 43.05 8.98 39.23
CA VAL A 53 43.71 7.67 38.93
C VAL A 53 43.06 7.02 37.70
N ALA A 54 43.96 6.68 36.79
CA ALA A 54 44.04 5.53 35.85
C ALA A 54 42.90 5.20 34.91
N ALA A 55 43.32 5.28 33.65
CA ALA A 55 42.74 4.68 32.47
C ALA A 55 42.66 3.16 32.54
N THR A 56 41.55 2.60 32.09
CA THR A 56 41.57 1.30 31.41
C THR A 56 40.67 1.39 30.17
N ASP A 57 41.29 1.14 29.04
CA ASP A 57 40.68 0.90 27.75
C ASP A 57 39.56 -0.12 27.85
N SER A 58 38.43 0.22 27.30
CA SER A 58 37.45 -0.78 26.83
C SER A 58 36.91 -0.31 25.51
N ALA A 59 37.36 -1.02 24.49
CA ALA A 59 36.93 -0.94 23.11
C ALA A 59 35.40 -1.10 23.03
N THR A 60 34.72 -0.07 22.58
CA THR A 60 33.32 -0.17 22.14
C THR A 60 33.28 -0.87 20.79
N ALA A 61 32.97 -2.16 20.82
CA ALA A 61 32.52 -2.87 19.63
C ALA A 61 31.16 -2.33 19.26
N SER A 62 31.09 -1.53 18.22
CA SER A 62 29.86 -1.18 17.52
C SER A 62 29.29 -2.44 16.88
N VAL A 63 28.25 -2.98 17.50
CA VAL A 63 27.46 -4.06 16.91
C VAL A 63 26.59 -3.46 15.84
N ASP A 64 27.05 -3.54 14.61
CA ASP A 64 26.29 -3.24 13.41
C ASP A 64 25.25 -4.35 13.19
N SER A 65 24.13 -4.23 13.87
CA SER A 65 22.99 -5.15 13.73
C SER A 65 22.06 -4.63 12.63
N ALA A 66 22.48 -4.73 11.39
CA ALA A 66 21.57 -4.58 10.28
C ALA A 66 20.62 -5.82 10.24
N PRO A 67 19.30 -5.63 10.21
CA PRO A 67 18.39 -6.75 10.00
C PRO A 67 18.61 -7.34 8.61
N ARG A 68 18.99 -8.59 8.56
CA ARG A 68 19.04 -9.35 7.32
C ARG A 68 17.62 -9.46 6.79
N THR A 69 17.38 -8.81 5.70
CA THR A 69 16.11 -8.77 4.98
C THR A 69 15.72 -10.16 4.54
N ALA A 70 14.60 -10.60 4.99
CA ALA A 70 13.93 -11.83 4.64
C ALA A 70 13.20 -11.73 3.31
N VAL A 71 13.91 -11.60 2.24
CA VAL A 71 13.29 -11.56 0.90
C VAL A 71 13.48 -12.87 0.13
N ALA A 72 14.20 -13.84 0.70
CA ALA A 72 14.71 -14.97 -0.09
C ALA A 72 13.86 -16.25 -0.06
N THR A 73 12.85 -16.38 0.79
CA THR A 73 12.23 -17.70 1.06
C THR A 73 10.86 -17.94 0.43
N ALA A 74 10.21 -16.92 -0.11
CA ALA A 74 8.87 -17.10 -0.69
C ALA A 74 8.84 -17.90 -2.01
N ALA A 75 9.96 -18.08 -2.68
CA ALA A 75 10.00 -18.75 -3.98
C ALA A 75 10.15 -20.27 -3.91
N ARG A 76 10.37 -20.85 -2.74
CA ARG A 76 10.62 -22.31 -2.65
C ARG A 76 9.38 -23.17 -2.53
N ASP A 77 8.25 -22.64 -2.07
CA ASP A 77 7.07 -23.49 -1.81
C ASP A 77 6.12 -23.65 -3.00
N THR A 78 6.39 -22.99 -4.12
CA THR A 78 5.53 -23.12 -5.31
C THR A 78 6.13 -23.92 -6.46
N ALA A 79 7.39 -24.36 -6.35
CA ALA A 79 8.09 -25.04 -7.45
C ALA A 79 8.14 -26.57 -7.34
N THR A 80 7.59 -27.19 -6.31
CA THR A 80 7.59 -28.65 -6.14
C THR A 80 6.19 -29.22 -5.99
N GLY A 81 5.45 -29.19 -7.07
CA GLY A 81 4.33 -30.10 -7.28
C GLY A 81 4.86 -31.35 -7.98
N ASN A 82 5.36 -32.29 -7.26
CA ASN A 82 5.34 -33.75 -7.44
C ASN A 82 6.51 -34.39 -6.70
N ALA A 83 6.31 -34.71 -5.46
CA ALA A 83 6.92 -35.87 -4.84
C ALA A 83 5.91 -36.43 -3.84
N ALA A 84 5.45 -37.61 -4.13
CA ALA A 84 4.63 -38.42 -3.25
C ALA A 84 5.33 -38.68 -1.92
N GLY A 85 4.60 -38.51 -0.80
CA GLY A 85 4.85 -39.19 0.44
C GLY A 85 5.79 -38.49 1.41
N ALA A 86 5.23 -37.65 2.25
CA ALA A 86 5.43 -37.62 3.70
C ALA A 86 4.49 -36.56 4.28
N ALA A 87 3.42 -37.00 4.90
CA ALA A 87 2.57 -36.17 5.74
C ALA A 87 3.41 -35.66 6.91
N GLY A 88 3.92 -34.44 6.81
CA GLY A 88 4.38 -33.69 7.95
C GLY A 88 3.18 -33.36 8.85
N PRO A 89 3.32 -33.35 10.20
CA PRO A 89 2.21 -33.15 11.09
C PRO A 89 1.57 -31.79 10.83
N THR A 90 0.33 -31.81 10.34
CA THR A 90 -0.57 -30.66 10.38
C THR A 90 -0.85 -30.35 11.84
N LEU A 91 -0.20 -29.32 12.37
CA LEU A 91 -0.51 -28.82 13.68
C LEU A 91 -1.91 -28.21 13.66
N PRO A 92 -2.80 -28.61 14.56
CA PRO A 92 -4.13 -28.00 14.64
C PRO A 92 -3.95 -26.54 15.04
N MET A 93 -4.37 -25.63 14.16
CA MET A 93 -4.49 -24.22 14.53
C MET A 93 -5.64 -24.13 15.55
N LYS A 94 -5.31 -23.75 16.77
CA LYS A 94 -6.28 -23.59 17.86
C LYS A 94 -7.29 -22.51 17.43
N GLY A 95 -8.55 -22.91 17.20
CA GLY A 95 -9.65 -21.97 16.95
C GLY A 95 -9.99 -21.68 15.48
N LEU A 96 -9.39 -22.35 14.49
CA LEU A 96 -9.84 -22.23 13.11
C LEU A 96 -10.98 -23.23 12.85
N PRO A 97 -12.13 -22.78 12.35
CA PRO A 97 -13.13 -23.72 11.83
C PRO A 97 -12.50 -24.43 10.62
N THR A 98 -12.57 -25.75 10.63
CA THR A 98 -12.28 -26.56 9.45
C THR A 98 -13.14 -26.04 8.30
N PRO A 99 -12.57 -25.62 7.17
CA PRO A 99 -13.40 -25.22 6.05
C PRO A 99 -14.26 -26.43 5.68
N ALA A 100 -15.59 -26.27 5.70
CA ALA A 100 -16.49 -27.25 5.15
C ALA A 100 -16.08 -27.55 3.71
N PRO A 101 -16.13 -28.80 3.24
CA PRO A 101 -15.86 -29.12 1.85
C PRO A 101 -16.84 -28.30 1.01
N VAL A 102 -16.31 -27.42 0.16
CA VAL A 102 -17.12 -26.69 -0.82
C VAL A 102 -17.60 -27.72 -1.83
N ALA A 103 -18.77 -28.27 -1.60
CA ALA A 103 -19.46 -29.06 -2.58
C ALA A 103 -19.77 -28.13 -3.76
N GLY A 104 -19.23 -28.43 -4.96
CA GLY A 104 -19.60 -27.79 -6.21
C GLY A 104 -18.74 -26.60 -6.62
N ALA A 105 -17.43 -26.65 -6.43
CA ALA A 105 -16.54 -25.97 -7.37
C ALA A 105 -16.65 -26.76 -8.69
N ASN A 106 -17.63 -26.42 -9.53
CA ASN A 106 -17.55 -26.75 -10.93
C ASN A 106 -16.17 -26.29 -11.39
N SER A 107 -15.35 -27.23 -11.85
CA SER A 107 -14.09 -26.97 -12.48
C SER A 107 -14.30 -25.81 -13.46
N ALA A 108 -13.93 -24.61 -13.07
CA ALA A 108 -13.68 -23.57 -14.05
C ALA A 108 -12.76 -24.23 -15.06
N ALA A 109 -13.17 -24.26 -16.33
CA ALA A 109 -12.38 -24.84 -17.39
C ALA A 109 -10.93 -24.44 -17.17
N ALA A 110 -10.05 -25.41 -17.03
CA ALA A 110 -8.65 -25.19 -16.72
C ALA A 110 -8.15 -24.11 -17.67
N ILE A 111 -7.73 -22.98 -17.11
CA ILE A 111 -7.06 -21.94 -17.88
C ILE A 111 -5.87 -22.66 -18.50
N PRO A 112 -5.69 -22.67 -19.84
CA PRO A 112 -4.57 -23.34 -20.44
C PRO A 112 -3.32 -22.71 -19.86
N VAL A 113 -2.65 -23.43 -18.97
CA VAL A 113 -1.31 -23.08 -18.50
C VAL A 113 -0.42 -23.34 -19.70
N ALA A 114 0.34 -22.35 -20.13
CA ALA A 114 1.36 -22.56 -21.14
C ALA A 114 2.25 -23.73 -20.67
N PRO A 115 2.61 -24.67 -21.55
CA PRO A 115 3.37 -25.84 -21.18
C PRO A 115 4.65 -25.43 -20.47
N VAL A 116 4.77 -25.82 -19.21
CA VAL A 116 5.97 -25.55 -18.40
C VAL A 116 7.03 -26.52 -18.89
N GLY A 117 8.00 -26.03 -19.64
CA GLY A 117 9.23 -26.76 -19.92
C GLY A 117 10.04 -26.97 -18.63
N PRO A 118 11.05 -27.85 -18.62
CA PRO A 118 11.86 -28.16 -17.45
C PRO A 118 12.52 -26.95 -16.78
N ASN A 119 12.53 -25.79 -17.44
CA ASN A 119 13.07 -24.52 -16.92
C ASN A 119 11.98 -23.45 -16.68
N GLY A 120 10.69 -23.83 -16.74
CA GLY A 120 9.57 -22.90 -16.73
C GLY A 120 9.41 -22.14 -18.04
N PRO A 121 8.26 -21.47 -18.28
CA PRO A 121 8.10 -20.62 -19.44
C PRO A 121 9.11 -19.47 -19.36
N GLN A 122 10.10 -19.49 -20.21
CA GLN A 122 11.01 -18.35 -20.37
C GLN A 122 10.32 -17.33 -21.26
N LEU A 123 9.96 -16.20 -20.69
CA LEU A 123 9.49 -15.06 -21.46
C LEU A 123 10.66 -14.46 -22.19
N GLN A 124 10.78 -14.72 -23.49
CA GLN A 124 11.66 -13.96 -24.36
C GLN A 124 11.11 -12.56 -24.56
N ALA A 125 11.99 -11.59 -24.78
CA ALA A 125 11.58 -10.21 -25.11
C ALA A 125 10.55 -10.25 -26.24
N GLY A 126 9.32 -9.80 -25.97
CA GLY A 126 8.17 -9.85 -26.86
C GLY A 126 7.11 -10.92 -26.57
N ARG A 127 7.42 -12.00 -25.83
CA ARG A 127 6.40 -12.98 -25.42
C ARG A 127 5.53 -12.51 -24.26
N GLY A 128 6.06 -11.68 -23.36
CA GLY A 128 5.31 -11.15 -22.23
C GLY A 128 4.03 -10.41 -22.63
N ARG A 129 4.02 -9.80 -23.82
CA ARG A 129 2.82 -9.13 -24.34
C ARG A 129 1.73 -10.13 -24.72
N GLN A 130 2.08 -11.26 -25.34
CA GLN A 130 1.12 -12.31 -25.70
C GLN A 130 0.57 -13.00 -24.47
N ASP A 131 1.40 -13.22 -23.44
CA ASP A 131 0.95 -13.85 -22.20
C ASP A 131 0.00 -12.94 -21.41
N VAL A 132 0.26 -11.62 -21.37
CA VAL A 132 -0.66 -10.64 -20.77
C VAL A 132 -1.96 -10.52 -21.55
N GLU A 133 -1.89 -10.51 -22.88
CA GLU A 133 -3.08 -10.47 -23.75
C GLU A 133 -3.90 -11.76 -23.61
N SER A 134 -3.25 -12.92 -23.59
CA SER A 134 -3.88 -14.21 -23.36
C SER A 134 -4.50 -14.29 -21.97
N PHE A 135 -3.78 -13.89 -20.92
CA PHE A 135 -4.28 -13.82 -19.56
C PHE A 135 -5.46 -12.84 -19.44
N GLY A 136 -5.33 -11.65 -20.00
CA GLY A 136 -6.39 -10.66 -20.06
C GLY A 136 -7.61 -11.14 -20.85
N ALA A 137 -7.41 -11.90 -21.93
CA ALA A 137 -8.50 -12.54 -22.70
C ALA A 137 -9.18 -13.63 -21.88
N THR A 138 -8.42 -14.46 -21.16
CA THR A 138 -8.96 -15.52 -20.31
C THR A 138 -9.77 -14.95 -19.14
N ILE A 139 -9.31 -13.87 -18.50
CA ILE A 139 -10.07 -13.17 -17.47
C ILE A 139 -11.35 -12.55 -18.07
N ARG A 140 -11.28 -12.00 -19.29
CA ARG A 140 -12.47 -11.44 -20.00
C ARG A 140 -13.50 -12.51 -20.36
N THR A 141 -13.07 -13.71 -20.72
CA THR A 141 -13.97 -14.82 -21.07
C THR A 141 -14.57 -15.54 -19.86
N GLY A 142 -13.92 -15.44 -18.69
CA GLY A 142 -14.49 -15.85 -17.39
C GLY A 142 -15.60 -14.92 -16.87
N THR A 143 -16.41 -14.35 -17.76
CA THR A 143 -17.29 -13.20 -17.58
C THR A 143 -18.31 -13.27 -16.45
N LYS A 144 -18.72 -14.47 -16.01
CA LYS A 144 -19.67 -14.58 -14.88
C LYS A 144 -19.07 -14.16 -13.54
N GLN A 145 -17.77 -14.37 -13.32
CA GLN A 145 -17.08 -13.91 -12.10
C GLN A 145 -16.76 -12.42 -12.16
N LEU A 146 -16.49 -11.88 -13.35
CA LEU A 146 -16.15 -10.45 -13.52
C LEU A 146 -17.39 -9.54 -13.51
N ALA A 147 -18.58 -10.05 -13.85
CA ALA A 147 -19.83 -9.29 -13.81
C ALA A 147 -20.19 -8.81 -12.38
N ALA A 148 -19.64 -9.46 -11.35
CA ALA A 148 -19.86 -9.09 -9.96
C ALA A 148 -18.74 -8.19 -9.38
N TRP A 149 -17.82 -7.73 -10.20
CA TRP A 149 -16.72 -6.90 -9.76
C TRP A 149 -16.94 -5.40 -10.09
N PRO A 150 -16.60 -4.43 -9.18
CA PRO A 150 -16.12 -4.61 -7.83
C PRO A 150 -17.22 -5.09 -6.87
N LYS A 151 -16.85 -5.92 -5.89
CA LYS A 151 -17.73 -6.29 -4.79
C LYS A 151 -17.60 -5.24 -3.68
N GLY A 152 -18.73 -4.78 -3.19
CA GLY A 152 -18.74 -3.80 -2.09
C GLY A 152 -19.67 -2.63 -2.36
N PRO A 153 -19.78 -1.72 -1.38
CA PRO A 153 -20.62 -0.53 -1.49
C PRO A 153 -20.17 0.39 -2.62
N ALA A 154 -21.12 1.12 -3.19
CA ALA A 154 -20.81 2.18 -4.16
C ALA A 154 -19.90 3.25 -3.54
N PRO A 155 -18.96 3.84 -4.29
CA PRO A 155 -18.14 4.93 -3.83
C PRO A 155 -18.99 6.13 -3.44
N VAL A 156 -18.65 6.78 -2.31
CA VAL A 156 -19.28 8.03 -1.87
C VAL A 156 -18.41 9.24 -2.27
N PRO A 157 -18.94 10.48 -2.22
CA PRO A 157 -18.16 11.67 -2.54
C PRO A 157 -16.84 11.73 -1.78
N GLY A 158 -15.76 12.11 -2.46
CA GLY A 158 -14.39 12.12 -1.91
C GLY A 158 -13.64 10.81 -2.01
N SER A 159 -14.26 9.71 -2.46
CA SER A 159 -13.59 8.45 -2.74
C SER A 159 -12.55 8.59 -3.85
N LEU A 160 -11.36 8.02 -3.64
CA LEU A 160 -10.30 7.97 -4.65
C LEU A 160 -10.61 6.93 -5.74
N LEU A 161 -11.08 5.76 -5.37
CA LEU A 161 -11.34 4.64 -6.26
C LEU A 161 -12.83 4.55 -6.61
N PRO A 162 -13.17 4.15 -7.83
CA PRO A 162 -12.31 3.75 -8.96
C PRO A 162 -11.83 4.91 -9.83
N ASN A 163 -12.14 6.17 -9.50
CA ASN A 163 -11.96 7.34 -10.37
C ASN A 163 -10.49 7.70 -10.62
N LYS A 164 -9.59 7.24 -9.77
CA LYS A 164 -8.14 7.44 -9.90
C LYS A 164 -7.41 6.10 -9.82
N ARG A 165 -6.25 6.02 -10.44
CA ARG A 165 -5.26 4.97 -10.22
C ARG A 165 -4.18 5.50 -9.29
N ILE A 166 -3.90 4.78 -8.20
CA ILE A 166 -2.85 5.15 -7.26
C ILE A 166 -1.55 4.48 -7.71
N VAL A 167 -0.47 5.26 -7.81
CA VAL A 167 0.90 4.78 -8.10
C VAL A 167 1.77 5.14 -6.91
N ALA A 168 2.24 4.12 -6.22
CA ALA A 168 2.93 4.24 -4.93
C ALA A 168 4.37 3.74 -4.99
N PHE A 169 5.27 4.40 -4.30
CA PHE A 169 6.60 3.90 -3.96
C PHE A 169 6.62 3.43 -2.50
N TYR A 170 7.16 2.22 -2.30
CA TYR A 170 7.14 1.49 -1.03
C TYR A 170 8.51 1.45 -0.37
N GLY A 171 8.54 1.35 0.95
CA GLY A 171 9.74 1.08 1.70
C GLY A 171 9.81 1.80 3.04
N ASN A 172 11.05 1.92 3.53
CA ASN A 172 11.35 2.62 4.78
C ASN A 172 12.68 3.35 4.64
N PRO A 173 12.76 4.67 4.90
CA PRO A 173 13.99 5.46 4.77
C PRO A 173 15.17 5.00 5.63
N HIS A 174 14.91 4.22 6.68
CA HIS A 174 15.97 3.64 7.51
C HIS A 174 16.59 2.37 6.92
N SER A 175 16.07 1.85 5.78
CA SER A 175 16.55 0.60 5.20
C SER A 175 16.66 0.67 3.68
N LYS A 176 17.89 0.66 3.18
CA LYS A 176 18.17 0.58 1.73
C LYS A 176 17.67 -0.71 1.07
N LYS A 177 17.34 -1.73 1.86
CA LYS A 177 16.94 -3.05 1.36
C LYS A 177 15.43 -3.28 1.44
N MET A 178 14.68 -2.35 2.06
CA MET A 178 13.25 -2.52 2.25
C MET A 178 12.43 -1.94 1.09
N GLY A 179 13.06 -1.17 0.21
CA GLY A 179 12.42 -0.62 -0.97
C GLY A 179 12.84 0.81 -1.28
N VAL A 180 12.22 1.37 -2.29
CA VAL A 180 12.64 2.61 -2.97
C VAL A 180 12.74 3.81 -2.02
N LEU A 181 11.90 3.86 -0.97
CA LEU A 181 11.90 4.97 -0.01
C LEU A 181 13.22 5.10 0.77
N GLY A 182 13.98 4.02 0.92
CA GLY A 182 15.25 4.01 1.62
C GLY A 182 16.46 3.75 0.74
N GLU A 183 16.23 3.24 -0.46
CA GLU A 183 17.30 2.86 -1.38
C GLU A 183 17.99 4.09 -2.00
N TYR A 184 17.22 5.11 -2.32
CA TYR A 184 17.69 6.32 -2.99
C TYR A 184 17.55 7.57 -2.10
N PRO A 185 18.37 8.61 -2.30
CA PRO A 185 18.11 9.94 -1.77
C PRO A 185 16.71 10.42 -2.14
N SER A 186 16.06 11.18 -1.27
CA SER A 186 14.65 11.56 -1.43
C SER A 186 14.33 12.30 -2.73
N ASP A 187 15.20 13.17 -3.17
CA ASP A 187 15.07 13.91 -4.43
C ASP A 187 15.10 12.98 -5.64
N GLN A 188 16.02 12.02 -5.66
CA GLN A 188 16.13 11.01 -6.70
C GLN A 188 14.90 10.08 -6.67
N MET A 189 14.50 9.60 -5.49
CA MET A 189 13.32 8.75 -5.29
C MET A 189 12.05 9.46 -5.81
N LEU A 190 11.85 10.72 -5.45
CA LEU A 190 10.70 11.50 -5.90
C LEU A 190 10.72 11.75 -7.41
N ALA A 191 11.89 12.01 -8.01
CA ALA A 191 12.01 12.10 -9.46
C ALA A 191 11.73 10.77 -10.17
N MET A 192 12.05 9.63 -9.54
CA MET A 192 11.66 8.31 -10.05
C MET A 192 10.15 8.12 -9.99
N LEU A 193 9.49 8.51 -8.90
CA LEU A 193 8.03 8.48 -8.76
C LEU A 193 7.36 9.31 -9.85
N ASP A 194 7.86 10.53 -10.10
CA ASP A 194 7.32 11.42 -11.14
C ASP A 194 7.39 10.74 -12.52
N ARG A 195 8.48 10.03 -12.84
CA ARG A 195 8.64 9.27 -14.09
C ARG A 195 7.62 8.12 -14.19
N GLU A 196 7.44 7.34 -13.13
CA GLU A 196 6.45 6.25 -13.16
C GLU A 196 5.02 6.79 -13.28
N VAL A 197 4.67 7.86 -12.58
CA VAL A 197 3.38 8.55 -12.72
C VAL A 197 3.17 9.00 -14.19
N ALA A 198 4.19 9.57 -14.82
CA ALA A 198 4.11 9.99 -16.22
C ALA A 198 3.92 8.79 -17.17
N ARG A 199 4.60 7.65 -16.91
CA ARG A 199 4.44 6.41 -17.69
C ARG A 199 3.02 5.86 -17.59
N TRP A 200 2.42 5.87 -16.39
CA TRP A 200 1.04 5.44 -16.19
C TRP A 200 0.02 6.36 -16.86
N LYS A 201 0.22 7.68 -16.78
CA LYS A 201 -0.61 8.67 -17.51
C LYS A 201 -0.53 8.48 -19.02
N ALA A 202 0.64 8.17 -19.54
CA ALA A 202 0.82 7.92 -20.97
C ALA A 202 0.21 6.58 -21.43
N ALA A 203 0.21 5.57 -20.57
CA ALA A 203 -0.39 4.26 -20.86
C ALA A 203 -1.92 4.29 -20.84
N ASP A 204 -2.51 5.05 -19.91
CA ASP A 204 -3.96 5.20 -19.77
C ASP A 204 -4.33 6.66 -19.48
N PRO A 205 -4.44 7.50 -20.52
CA PRO A 205 -4.76 8.93 -20.34
C PRO A 205 -6.14 9.20 -19.76
N LYS A 206 -7.05 8.21 -19.81
CA LYS A 206 -8.43 8.38 -19.32
C LYS A 206 -8.55 8.24 -17.80
N THR A 207 -7.60 7.58 -17.16
CA THR A 207 -7.61 7.37 -15.71
C THR A 207 -6.61 8.31 -15.04
N PRO A 208 -7.05 9.30 -14.27
CA PRO A 208 -6.15 10.17 -13.50
C PRO A 208 -5.27 9.35 -12.55
N VAL A 209 -3.99 9.71 -12.46
CA VAL A 209 -3.02 9.03 -11.59
C VAL A 209 -2.79 9.86 -10.33
N GLN A 210 -2.96 9.23 -9.17
CA GLN A 210 -2.65 9.77 -7.86
C GLN A 210 -1.29 9.26 -7.40
N PRO A 211 -0.26 10.12 -7.28
CA PRO A 211 1.02 9.74 -6.68
C PRO A 211 0.84 9.35 -5.22
N ALA A 212 1.64 8.40 -4.74
CA ALA A 212 1.63 8.01 -3.34
C ALA A 212 3.03 7.58 -2.86
N LEU A 213 3.28 7.74 -1.57
CA LEU A 213 4.32 7.02 -0.85
C LEU A 213 3.68 6.02 0.10
N HIS A 214 4.32 4.87 0.28
CA HIS A 214 3.84 3.81 1.15
C HIS A 214 4.95 3.43 2.13
N LEU A 215 4.84 3.97 3.35
CA LEU A 215 5.83 3.84 4.40
C LEU A 215 5.49 2.67 5.31
N VAL A 216 6.42 1.73 5.48
CA VAL A 216 6.31 0.72 6.55
C VAL A 216 6.55 1.39 7.89
N THR A 217 5.50 1.60 8.67
CA THR A 217 5.52 2.33 9.95
C THR A 217 5.61 1.41 11.15
N VAL A 218 5.05 0.21 11.04
CA VAL A 218 5.28 -0.88 11.99
C VAL A 218 6.07 -1.93 11.23
N VAL A 219 7.33 -2.11 11.60
CA VAL A 219 8.31 -2.90 10.86
C VAL A 219 8.58 -4.20 11.61
N ALA A 220 8.26 -5.33 10.98
CA ALA A 220 8.60 -6.65 11.52
C ALA A 220 10.10 -6.80 11.76
N GLN A 221 10.50 -7.41 12.85
CA GLN A 221 11.88 -7.54 13.28
C GLN A 221 12.33 -9.01 13.36
N GLY A 222 13.64 -9.22 13.24
CA GLY A 222 14.27 -10.53 13.42
C GLY A 222 14.47 -10.97 14.86
N ALA A 223 14.10 -10.11 15.84
CA ALA A 223 14.23 -10.33 17.27
C ALA A 223 12.94 -9.90 18.00
N PRO A 224 12.64 -10.50 19.17
CA PRO A 224 11.38 -10.27 19.88
C PRO A 224 11.16 -8.83 20.36
N GLY A 225 12.23 -8.07 20.58
CA GLY A 225 12.13 -6.79 21.26
C GLY A 225 11.84 -6.95 22.77
N THR A 226 11.62 -5.85 23.47
CA THR A 226 11.38 -5.84 24.93
C THR A 226 10.01 -6.35 25.32
N ASP A 227 9.05 -6.33 24.41
CA ASP A 227 7.65 -6.72 24.64
C ASP A 227 7.24 -8.00 23.89
N GLY A 228 8.21 -8.71 23.31
CA GLY A 228 7.93 -9.94 22.57
C GLY A 228 7.17 -9.74 21.26
N GLY A 229 6.97 -8.48 20.82
CA GLY A 229 6.12 -8.16 19.66
C GLY A 229 6.78 -8.42 18.30
N TRP A 230 8.10 -8.64 18.26
CA TRP A 230 8.86 -8.86 17.02
C TRP A 230 8.63 -7.79 15.97
N ARG A 231 8.46 -6.54 16.41
CA ARG A 231 8.26 -5.38 15.54
C ARG A 231 8.84 -4.12 16.16
N ARG A 232 9.10 -3.12 15.34
CA ARG A 232 9.50 -1.76 15.73
C ARG A 232 8.53 -0.75 15.12
N ARG A 233 8.10 0.22 15.89
CA ARG A 233 7.29 1.34 15.40
C ARG A 233 8.23 2.47 14.98
N GLU A 234 7.93 3.08 13.84
CA GLU A 234 8.59 4.32 13.43
C GLU A 234 8.12 5.49 14.30
N ASP A 235 9.00 6.44 14.52
CA ASP A 235 8.66 7.65 15.25
C ASP A 235 7.88 8.66 14.40
N SER A 236 7.25 9.61 15.07
CA SER A 236 6.44 10.63 14.43
C SER A 236 7.24 11.54 13.49
N ALA A 237 8.53 11.78 13.78
CA ALA A 237 9.38 12.62 12.93
C ALA A 237 9.64 11.94 11.58
N GLN A 238 9.86 10.63 11.58
CA GLN A 238 10.04 9.87 10.36
C GLN A 238 8.75 9.82 9.52
N ILE A 239 7.60 9.62 10.16
CA ILE A 239 6.30 9.64 9.47
C ILE A 239 6.04 11.01 8.86
N GLU A 240 6.25 12.10 9.63
CA GLU A 240 6.08 13.47 9.14
C GLU A 240 7.01 13.77 7.96
N LYS A 241 8.27 13.36 8.03
CA LYS A 241 9.23 13.53 6.95
C LYS A 241 8.73 12.92 5.64
N VAL A 242 8.28 11.66 5.67
CA VAL A 242 7.76 10.98 4.48
C VAL A 242 6.43 11.59 4.03
N TYR A 243 5.59 12.03 4.95
CA TYR A 243 4.37 12.76 4.63
C TYR A 243 4.68 14.04 3.85
N GLN A 244 5.67 14.84 4.26
CA GLN A 244 6.08 16.04 3.55
C GLN A 244 6.66 15.72 2.16
N TRP A 245 7.37 14.60 2.00
CA TRP A 245 7.79 14.12 0.69
C TRP A 245 6.60 13.83 -0.22
N ALA A 246 5.57 13.12 0.27
CA ALA A 246 4.36 12.86 -0.50
C ALA A 246 3.66 14.18 -0.88
N LYS A 247 3.50 15.11 0.06
CA LYS A 247 2.87 16.42 -0.15
C LYS A 247 3.58 17.24 -1.21
N SER A 248 4.91 17.17 -1.30
CA SER A 248 5.69 17.90 -2.32
C SER A 248 5.37 17.48 -3.75
N ARG A 249 4.66 16.36 -3.95
CA ARG A 249 4.18 15.84 -5.23
C ARG A 249 2.67 15.80 -5.37
N ASN A 250 1.93 16.55 -4.53
CA ASN A 250 0.46 16.42 -4.41
C ASN A 250 0.03 14.96 -4.21
N GLY A 251 0.91 14.21 -3.56
CA GLY A 251 0.74 12.79 -3.27
C GLY A 251 0.00 12.54 -1.98
N ILE A 252 -0.39 11.28 -1.79
CA ILE A 252 -0.97 10.74 -0.57
C ILE A 252 0.02 9.80 0.11
N LEU A 253 -0.18 9.54 1.41
CA LEU A 253 0.66 8.65 2.19
C LEU A 253 -0.13 7.41 2.61
N PHE A 254 0.47 6.24 2.48
CA PHE A 254 0.05 5.02 3.15
C PHE A 254 0.99 4.72 4.30
N LEU A 255 0.43 4.33 5.44
CA LEU A 255 1.15 3.80 6.59
C LEU A 255 0.93 2.30 6.63
N ASP A 256 1.99 1.51 6.63
CA ASP A 256 1.88 0.05 6.57
C ASP A 256 2.22 -0.61 7.91
N ILE A 257 1.48 -1.68 8.23
CA ILE A 257 1.63 -2.46 9.46
C ILE A 257 2.11 -3.87 9.15
N GLN A 258 3.36 -4.17 9.55
CA GLN A 258 3.93 -5.50 9.66
C GLN A 258 3.98 -5.88 11.14
N ALA A 259 2.87 -6.41 11.68
CA ALA A 259 2.66 -6.46 13.12
C ALA A 259 3.55 -7.46 13.89
N GLY A 260 4.24 -8.39 13.24
CA GLY A 260 4.99 -9.44 13.91
C GLY A 260 4.08 -10.31 14.77
N HIS A 261 4.45 -10.55 16.02
CA HIS A 261 3.60 -11.26 17.02
C HIS A 261 2.61 -10.34 17.74
N SER A 262 2.62 -9.03 17.44
CA SER A 262 1.61 -8.10 17.93
C SER A 262 0.28 -8.27 17.18
N THR A 263 -0.71 -7.44 17.48
CA THR A 263 -2.03 -7.47 16.85
C THR A 263 -2.38 -6.14 16.22
N LEU A 264 -3.30 -6.15 15.26
CA LEU A 264 -3.81 -4.91 14.67
C LEU A 264 -4.53 -4.04 15.72
N GLN A 265 -5.12 -4.67 16.76
CA GLN A 265 -5.73 -3.98 17.87
C GLN A 265 -4.72 -3.18 18.71
N ALA A 266 -3.49 -3.69 18.83
CA ALA A 266 -2.41 -3.02 19.54
C ALA A 266 -1.69 -1.97 18.68
N GLU A 267 -1.56 -2.20 17.38
CA GLU A 267 -0.76 -1.34 16.50
C GLU A 267 -1.54 -0.18 15.88
N LEU A 268 -2.77 -0.42 15.42
CA LEU A 268 -3.57 0.59 14.71
C LEU A 268 -3.86 1.86 15.53
N PRO A 269 -4.14 1.81 16.85
CA PRO A 269 -4.39 3.01 17.64
C PRO A 269 -3.27 4.04 17.57
N HIS A 270 -2.01 3.63 17.47
CA HIS A 270 -0.84 4.51 17.35
C HIS A 270 -0.83 5.32 16.04
N LEU A 271 -1.51 4.86 15.02
CA LEU A 271 -1.56 5.49 13.70
C LEU A 271 -2.82 6.34 13.49
N LEU A 272 -3.83 6.25 14.37
CA LEU A 272 -5.09 7.00 14.22
C LEU A 272 -4.92 8.52 14.13
N PRO A 273 -3.99 9.16 14.87
CA PRO A 273 -3.74 10.60 14.72
C PRO A 273 -3.31 10.99 13.30
N TRP A 274 -2.52 10.14 12.65
CA TRP A 274 -2.09 10.32 11.26
C TRP A 274 -3.21 10.02 10.27
N LEU A 275 -3.94 8.92 10.50
CA LEU A 275 -5.06 8.49 9.67
C LEU A 275 -6.24 9.45 9.73
N ALA A 276 -6.31 10.35 10.72
CA ALA A 276 -7.25 11.46 10.76
C ALA A 276 -6.95 12.55 9.71
N ARG A 277 -5.77 12.55 9.07
CA ARG A 277 -5.47 13.43 7.94
C ARG A 277 -6.17 12.90 6.69
N PRO A 278 -6.80 13.76 5.85
CA PRO A 278 -7.62 13.31 4.71
C PRO A 278 -6.86 12.49 3.67
N ASP A 279 -5.57 12.75 3.52
CA ASP A 279 -4.66 12.19 2.53
C ASP A 279 -3.69 11.12 3.08
N VAL A 280 -3.97 10.60 4.29
CA VAL A 280 -3.24 9.48 4.89
C VAL A 280 -4.14 8.26 4.94
N HIS A 281 -3.65 7.14 4.40
CA HIS A 281 -4.32 5.87 4.22
C HIS A 281 -3.55 4.74 4.90
N LEU A 282 -4.02 3.50 4.81
CA LEU A 282 -3.44 2.39 5.55
C LEU A 282 -3.12 1.20 4.63
N GLY A 283 -2.00 0.53 4.93
CA GLY A 283 -1.66 -0.81 4.48
C GLY A 283 -1.56 -1.78 5.66
N ILE A 284 -1.87 -3.03 5.42
CA ILE A 284 -1.64 -4.13 6.36
C ILE A 284 -1.00 -5.29 5.62
N ASP A 285 0.03 -5.88 6.24
CA ASP A 285 0.84 -6.92 5.61
C ASP A 285 0.71 -8.26 6.35
N PRO A 286 -0.16 -9.15 5.84
CA PRO A 286 -0.35 -10.47 6.41
C PRO A 286 0.90 -11.35 6.37
N GLU A 287 1.88 -11.10 5.47
CA GLU A 287 3.12 -11.87 5.40
C GLU A 287 3.84 -11.92 6.76
N PHE A 288 3.81 -10.79 7.47
CA PHE A 288 4.49 -10.63 8.76
C PHE A 288 3.53 -10.69 9.95
N TYR A 289 2.29 -11.17 9.78
CA TYR A 289 1.32 -11.29 10.87
C TYR A 289 1.41 -12.68 11.50
N MET A 290 2.21 -12.76 12.58
CA MET A 290 2.56 -14.02 13.26
C MET A 290 1.63 -14.33 14.45
N HIS A 291 0.57 -13.56 14.64
CA HIS A 291 -0.37 -13.69 15.79
C HIS A 291 -0.95 -15.10 15.93
N TYR A 292 -1.19 -15.80 14.83
CA TYR A 292 -1.72 -17.17 14.83
C TYR A 292 -0.63 -18.25 14.78
N ASP A 293 0.63 -17.87 14.81
CA ASP A 293 1.77 -18.79 14.80
C ASP A 293 2.23 -19.09 16.24
N LYS A 294 3.09 -20.10 16.38
CA LYS A 294 3.71 -20.42 17.65
C LYS A 294 4.57 -19.25 18.11
N GLU A 295 4.58 -19.04 19.43
CA GLU A 295 5.50 -18.09 20.05
C GLU A 295 6.95 -18.35 19.62
N GLY A 296 7.70 -17.28 19.35
CA GLY A 296 9.10 -17.34 18.96
C GLY A 296 9.36 -17.66 17.48
N VAL A 297 8.34 -17.90 16.67
CA VAL A 297 8.52 -17.99 15.20
C VAL A 297 8.89 -16.61 14.66
N ARG A 298 10.12 -16.51 14.13
CA ARG A 298 10.59 -15.23 13.58
C ARG A 298 9.74 -14.82 12.37
N PRO A 299 9.25 -13.56 12.32
CA PRO A 299 8.65 -13.02 11.10
C PRO A 299 9.58 -13.22 9.91
N SER A 300 9.04 -13.54 8.75
CA SER A 300 9.76 -13.92 7.53
C SER A 300 10.45 -15.31 7.51
N ALA A 301 10.58 -16.00 8.62
CA ALA A 301 10.94 -17.43 8.58
C ALA A 301 9.79 -18.29 8.03
N LYS A 302 8.60 -17.73 8.06
CA LYS A 302 7.34 -18.30 7.59
C LYS A 302 6.42 -17.17 7.15
N ILE A 303 5.63 -17.40 6.12
CA ILE A 303 4.57 -16.48 5.72
C ILE A 303 3.46 -16.51 6.78
N GLY A 304 3.11 -15.35 7.28
CA GLY A 304 2.06 -15.16 8.30
C GLY A 304 0.65 -15.36 7.76
N THR A 305 -0.31 -15.20 8.65
CA THR A 305 -1.74 -15.34 8.32
C THR A 305 -2.54 -14.26 9.04
N MET A 306 -3.43 -13.61 8.33
CA MET A 306 -4.40 -12.64 8.86
C MET A 306 -5.79 -13.12 8.46
N MET A 307 -6.70 -13.20 9.42
CA MET A 307 -8.08 -13.60 9.15
C MET A 307 -8.90 -12.40 8.66
N ALA A 308 -9.96 -12.65 7.93
CA ALA A 308 -10.89 -11.59 7.53
C ALA A 308 -11.48 -10.84 8.74
N SER A 309 -11.57 -11.47 9.91
CA SER A 309 -11.97 -10.80 11.15
C SER A 309 -11.03 -9.68 11.57
N ASP A 310 -9.72 -9.86 11.37
CA ASP A 310 -8.68 -8.86 11.66
C ASP A 310 -8.79 -7.70 10.66
N VAL A 311 -8.91 -8.02 9.37
CA VAL A 311 -9.14 -7.02 8.32
C VAL A 311 -10.42 -6.22 8.60
N ASN A 312 -11.50 -6.91 8.98
CA ASN A 312 -12.78 -6.27 9.30
C ASN A 312 -12.71 -5.40 10.56
N TYR A 313 -11.85 -5.73 11.52
CA TYR A 313 -11.56 -4.83 12.65
C TYR A 313 -10.98 -3.50 12.14
N VAL A 314 -9.99 -3.56 11.25
CA VAL A 314 -9.39 -2.37 10.63
C VAL A 314 -10.42 -1.57 9.84
N VAL A 315 -11.22 -2.25 9.01
CA VAL A 315 -12.29 -1.60 8.24
C VAL A 315 -13.25 -0.84 9.15
N ARG A 316 -13.76 -1.47 10.22
CA ARG A 316 -14.66 -0.81 11.16
C ARG A 316 -14.02 0.37 11.88
N THR A 317 -12.74 0.25 12.27
CA THR A 317 -12.01 1.32 12.94
C THR A 317 -11.81 2.53 12.02
N LEU A 318 -11.43 2.30 10.77
CA LEU A 318 -11.30 3.37 9.77
C LEU A 318 -12.65 3.98 9.40
N ASP A 319 -13.69 3.15 9.27
CA ASP A 319 -15.06 3.63 8.98
C ASP A 319 -15.56 4.58 10.06
N LYS A 320 -15.37 4.19 11.33
CA LYS A 320 -15.69 5.03 12.48
C LYS A 320 -14.87 6.33 12.47
N LEU A 321 -13.55 6.25 12.24
CA LEU A 321 -12.69 7.44 12.17
C LEU A 321 -13.16 8.42 11.09
N VAL A 322 -13.49 7.91 9.88
CA VAL A 322 -13.99 8.74 8.78
C VAL A 322 -15.30 9.42 9.15
N ALA A 323 -16.22 8.67 9.75
CA ALA A 323 -17.53 9.21 10.19
C ALA A 323 -17.37 10.29 11.27
N GLU A 324 -16.55 10.05 12.30
CA GLU A 324 -16.35 10.96 13.42
C GLU A 324 -15.58 12.23 13.03
N LYS A 325 -14.66 12.13 12.08
CA LYS A 325 -13.83 13.27 11.65
C LYS A 325 -14.40 14.02 10.44
N GLY A 326 -15.42 13.49 9.78
CA GLY A 326 -15.96 14.08 8.56
C GLY A 326 -14.94 14.18 7.41
N ILE A 327 -14.01 13.25 7.33
CA ILE A 327 -12.92 13.23 6.34
C ILE A 327 -13.29 12.33 5.14
N PRO A 328 -12.59 12.47 3.99
CA PRO A 328 -12.78 11.58 2.85
C PRO A 328 -12.56 10.11 3.18
N PRO A 329 -13.21 9.20 2.42
CA PRO A 329 -13.02 7.75 2.58
C PRO A 329 -11.57 7.32 2.54
N LYS A 330 -11.24 6.28 3.31
CA LYS A 330 -9.91 5.70 3.37
C LYS A 330 -9.75 4.57 2.35
N VAL A 331 -8.54 4.43 1.85
CA VAL A 331 -8.11 3.24 1.09
C VAL A 331 -7.32 2.35 2.04
N LEU A 332 -7.69 1.07 2.09
CA LEU A 332 -6.99 0.03 2.85
C LEU A 332 -6.36 -0.95 1.87
N ILE A 333 -5.04 -1.04 1.90
CA ILE A 333 -4.28 -2.03 1.13
C ILE A 333 -4.09 -3.28 1.97
N VAL A 334 -4.45 -4.44 1.42
CA VAL A 334 -4.23 -5.76 2.03
C VAL A 334 -3.29 -6.53 1.12
N HIS A 335 -2.05 -6.74 1.57
CA HIS A 335 -1.02 -7.47 0.81
C HIS A 335 -1.35 -8.96 0.74
N ARG A 336 -1.17 -9.58 -0.44
CA ARG A 336 -1.47 -10.99 -0.64
C ARG A 336 -0.77 -11.57 -1.85
N PHE A 337 0.02 -12.62 -1.65
CA PHE A 337 0.62 -13.39 -2.74
C PHE A 337 0.50 -14.92 -2.53
N THR A 338 -0.19 -15.34 -1.46
CA THR A 338 -0.60 -16.73 -1.25
C THR A 338 -2.00 -16.79 -0.65
N LYS A 339 -2.69 -17.93 -0.82
CA LYS A 339 -4.00 -18.14 -0.21
C LYS A 339 -3.93 -18.07 1.32
N ARG A 340 -2.83 -18.56 1.91
CA ARG A 340 -2.65 -18.63 3.36
C ARG A 340 -2.60 -17.25 4.03
N MET A 341 -2.12 -16.23 3.34
CA MET A 341 -2.02 -14.88 3.92
C MET A 341 -3.37 -14.35 4.38
N VAL A 342 -4.44 -14.62 3.59
CA VAL A 342 -5.81 -14.30 3.96
C VAL A 342 -6.72 -15.44 3.50
N PRO A 343 -6.85 -16.52 4.28
CA PRO A 343 -7.48 -17.77 3.83
C PRO A 343 -9.00 -17.63 3.58
N ASP A 344 -9.65 -16.70 4.25
CA ASP A 344 -11.08 -16.44 4.24
C ASP A 344 -11.43 -15.03 3.71
N ALA A 345 -10.69 -14.58 2.69
CA ALA A 345 -10.81 -13.22 2.13
C ALA A 345 -12.25 -12.87 1.66
N GLU A 346 -13.06 -13.85 1.28
CA GLU A 346 -14.47 -13.68 0.93
C GLU A 346 -15.34 -13.15 2.08
N ASN A 347 -14.83 -13.24 3.31
CA ASN A 347 -15.48 -12.72 4.53
C ASN A 347 -15.09 -11.27 4.86
N ILE A 348 -14.22 -10.64 4.07
CA ILE A 348 -13.93 -9.21 4.21
C ILE A 348 -15.16 -8.39 3.81
N ARG A 349 -15.47 -7.38 4.59
CA ARG A 349 -16.67 -6.52 4.44
C ARG A 349 -16.28 -5.06 4.28
N PRO A 350 -15.99 -4.59 3.05
CA PRO A 350 -15.77 -3.17 2.76
C PRO A 350 -17.00 -2.34 3.15
N THR A 351 -16.78 -1.06 3.46
CA THR A 351 -17.86 -0.09 3.70
C THR A 351 -17.82 1.03 2.67
N SER A 352 -18.82 1.90 2.67
CA SER A 352 -18.82 3.07 1.76
C SER A 352 -17.70 4.06 2.10
N ARG A 353 -17.17 4.04 3.32
CA ARG A 353 -16.11 4.92 3.82
C ARG A 353 -14.72 4.28 3.83
N VAL A 354 -14.63 2.97 3.55
CA VAL A 354 -13.33 2.26 3.49
C VAL A 354 -13.29 1.40 2.22
N GLN A 355 -12.41 1.78 1.31
CA GLN A 355 -12.18 1.13 0.03
C GLN A 355 -11.05 0.10 0.17
N VAL A 356 -11.36 -1.18 0.06
CA VAL A 356 -10.39 -2.28 0.26
C VAL A 356 -9.77 -2.68 -1.06
N VAL A 357 -8.44 -2.71 -1.10
CA VAL A 357 -7.65 -3.18 -2.23
C VAL A 357 -6.95 -4.48 -1.85
N MET A 358 -7.29 -5.58 -2.53
CA MET A 358 -6.50 -6.80 -2.47
C MET A 358 -5.29 -6.63 -3.38
N HIS A 359 -4.10 -6.62 -2.79
CA HIS A 359 -2.87 -6.22 -3.46
C HIS A 359 -1.97 -7.42 -3.71
N MET A 360 -1.78 -7.82 -4.97
CA MET A 360 -0.84 -8.87 -5.33
C MET A 360 0.59 -8.42 -5.07
N ASP A 361 1.23 -9.02 -4.08
CA ASP A 361 2.54 -8.62 -3.53
C ASP A 361 3.67 -9.64 -3.77
N GLY A 362 3.47 -10.60 -4.66
CA GLY A 362 4.51 -11.56 -5.02
C GLY A 362 5.56 -10.97 -5.96
N TRP A 363 6.82 -11.37 -5.79
CA TRP A 363 7.90 -11.05 -6.72
C TRP A 363 8.26 -12.25 -7.59
N GLY A 364 8.87 -11.98 -8.74
CA GLY A 364 9.34 -13.01 -9.66
C GLY A 364 9.09 -12.68 -11.12
N PRO A 365 9.29 -13.65 -12.01
CA PRO A 365 9.05 -13.44 -13.44
C PRO A 365 7.58 -13.13 -13.72
N PRO A 366 7.26 -12.46 -14.82
CA PRO A 366 5.90 -12.01 -15.14
C PRO A 366 4.84 -13.11 -15.05
N TRP A 367 5.11 -14.30 -15.56
CA TRP A 367 4.16 -15.41 -15.52
C TRP A 367 3.75 -15.81 -14.09
N LEU A 368 4.71 -15.88 -13.16
CA LEU A 368 4.43 -16.21 -11.76
C LEU A 368 3.57 -15.14 -11.08
N LYS A 369 3.84 -13.87 -11.39
CA LYS A 369 3.08 -12.74 -10.87
C LYS A 369 1.64 -12.74 -11.39
N PHE A 370 1.43 -13.05 -12.67
CA PHE A 370 0.10 -13.16 -13.25
C PHE A 370 -0.67 -14.35 -12.67
N ASP A 371 0.00 -15.50 -12.46
CA ASP A 371 -0.61 -16.65 -11.78
C ASP A 371 -1.01 -16.29 -10.35
N SER A 372 -0.13 -15.66 -9.59
CA SER A 372 -0.43 -15.21 -8.23
C SER A 372 -1.60 -14.20 -8.19
N TYR A 373 -1.65 -13.26 -9.14
CA TYR A 373 -2.76 -12.33 -9.27
C TYR A 373 -4.08 -13.04 -9.54
N ARG A 374 -4.09 -13.98 -10.50
CA ARG A 374 -5.27 -14.81 -10.82
C ARG A 374 -5.72 -15.62 -9.62
N ASP A 375 -4.80 -16.38 -9.01
CA ASP A 375 -5.12 -17.42 -8.03
C ASP A 375 -5.46 -16.84 -6.65
N TYR A 376 -4.84 -15.71 -6.28
CA TYR A 376 -4.96 -15.18 -4.92
C TYR A 376 -5.73 -13.86 -4.84
N VAL A 377 -5.90 -13.15 -5.94
CA VAL A 377 -6.65 -11.89 -5.96
C VAL A 377 -7.94 -12.02 -6.75
N VAL A 378 -7.86 -12.41 -8.02
CA VAL A 378 -9.05 -12.48 -8.89
C VAL A 378 -10.01 -13.58 -8.48
N SER A 379 -9.51 -14.76 -8.08
CA SER A 379 -10.33 -15.89 -7.62
C SER A 379 -11.03 -15.67 -6.28
N HIS A 380 -10.58 -14.67 -5.52
CA HIS A 380 -11.15 -14.30 -4.21
C HIS A 380 -11.52 -12.82 -4.18
N PRO A 381 -12.52 -12.40 -4.96
CA PRO A 381 -12.84 -11.00 -5.14
C PRO A 381 -13.35 -10.34 -3.86
N VAL A 382 -12.81 -9.18 -3.52
CA VAL A 382 -13.26 -8.36 -2.38
C VAL A 382 -13.88 -7.06 -2.88
N GLN A 383 -13.06 -6.08 -3.33
CA GLN A 383 -13.55 -4.81 -3.87
C GLN A 383 -12.67 -4.28 -5.00
N TYR A 384 -11.47 -3.82 -4.71
CA TYR A 384 -10.51 -3.31 -5.69
C TYR A 384 -9.26 -4.18 -5.73
N THR A 385 -8.45 -4.05 -6.79
CA THR A 385 -7.22 -4.83 -6.94
C THR A 385 -6.01 -3.93 -7.10
N GLY A 386 -4.86 -4.44 -6.62
CA GLY A 386 -3.56 -3.83 -6.78
C GLY A 386 -2.51 -4.82 -7.25
N PHE A 387 -1.38 -4.29 -7.73
CA PHE A 387 -0.29 -5.08 -8.27
C PHE A 387 1.05 -4.44 -7.90
N LYS A 388 1.96 -5.22 -7.32
CA LYS A 388 3.29 -4.78 -6.93
C LYS A 388 4.32 -5.13 -7.99
N LEU A 389 5.27 -4.25 -8.18
CA LEU A 389 6.43 -4.42 -9.05
C LEU A 389 7.70 -4.20 -8.24
N PHE A 390 8.68 -5.10 -8.42
CA PHE A 390 9.96 -5.04 -7.72
C PHE A 390 11.06 -4.74 -8.73
N PHE A 391 11.67 -3.55 -8.66
CA PHE A 391 12.69 -3.12 -9.62
C PHE A 391 13.84 -4.12 -9.76
N HIS A 392 14.26 -4.74 -8.66
CA HIS A 392 15.38 -5.68 -8.66
C HIS A 392 14.94 -7.14 -8.73
N ASN A 393 13.95 -7.53 -7.92
CA ASN A 393 13.61 -8.95 -7.77
C ASN A 393 12.88 -9.51 -8.99
N ASP A 394 12.01 -8.71 -9.63
CA ASP A 394 11.28 -9.15 -10.83
C ASP A 394 12.20 -9.28 -12.04
N THR A 395 13.32 -8.53 -12.07
CA THR A 395 14.26 -8.50 -13.18
C THR A 395 15.52 -9.35 -12.96
N LYS A 396 15.66 -9.96 -11.78
CA LYS A 396 16.88 -10.67 -11.35
C LYS A 396 17.31 -11.80 -12.27
N LYS A 397 16.37 -12.42 -12.99
CA LYS A 397 16.64 -13.55 -13.90
C LYS A 397 16.74 -13.11 -15.37
N GLY A 398 16.83 -11.80 -15.64
CA GLY A 398 16.90 -11.24 -16.98
C GLY A 398 15.54 -10.91 -17.60
N ASP A 399 14.45 -11.10 -16.86
CA ASP A 399 13.12 -10.66 -17.29
C ASP A 399 13.03 -9.12 -17.29
N ALA A 400 12.26 -8.56 -18.21
CA ALA A 400 11.92 -7.16 -18.19
C ALA A 400 10.83 -6.88 -17.15
N LEU A 401 10.90 -5.72 -16.48
CA LEU A 401 9.84 -5.27 -15.60
C LEU A 401 8.54 -5.09 -16.41
N ILE A 402 7.44 -5.65 -15.90
CA ILE A 402 6.12 -5.52 -16.53
C ILE A 402 5.75 -4.04 -16.66
N THR A 403 5.34 -3.65 -17.86
CA THR A 403 5.07 -2.25 -18.19
C THR A 403 3.64 -1.82 -17.82
N PRO A 404 3.38 -0.51 -17.64
CA PRO A 404 2.02 -0.01 -17.48
C PRO A 404 1.07 -0.43 -18.62
N LYS A 405 1.54 -0.47 -19.87
CA LYS A 405 0.75 -0.88 -21.04
C LYS A 405 0.30 -2.34 -20.96
N GLU A 406 1.10 -3.20 -20.38
CA GLU A 406 0.76 -4.60 -20.14
C GLU A 406 -0.25 -4.71 -18.99
N LEU A 407 0.01 -4.02 -17.89
CA LEU A 407 -0.82 -4.11 -16.68
C LEU A 407 -2.23 -3.53 -16.85
N ILE A 408 -2.44 -2.52 -17.71
CA ILE A 408 -3.79 -2.01 -18.00
C ILE A 408 -4.68 -3.00 -18.74
N GLN A 409 -4.10 -4.08 -19.31
CA GLN A 409 -4.85 -5.16 -19.94
C GLN A 409 -5.49 -6.11 -18.92
N LEU A 410 -5.01 -6.14 -17.69
CA LEU A 410 -5.55 -7.01 -16.65
C LEU A 410 -7.00 -6.68 -16.31
N ARG A 411 -7.75 -7.70 -15.96
CA ARG A 411 -9.12 -7.59 -15.44
C ARG A 411 -9.22 -8.39 -14.14
N PRO A 412 -9.86 -7.81 -13.11
CA PRO A 412 -10.37 -6.44 -13.05
C PRO A 412 -9.26 -5.38 -13.22
N THR A 413 -9.65 -4.18 -13.63
CA THR A 413 -8.71 -3.07 -13.82
C THR A 413 -8.03 -2.72 -12.50
N LEU A 414 -6.70 -2.62 -12.54
CA LEU A 414 -5.90 -2.28 -11.37
C LEU A 414 -6.16 -0.85 -10.89
N SER A 415 -6.45 -0.72 -9.60
CA SER A 415 -6.67 0.58 -8.93
C SER A 415 -5.45 1.08 -8.17
N TYR A 416 -4.55 0.17 -7.76
CA TYR A 416 -3.36 0.47 -6.98
C TYR A 416 -2.14 -0.25 -7.55
N ILE A 417 -1.07 0.49 -7.77
CA ILE A 417 0.21 -0.03 -8.25
C ILE A 417 1.28 0.37 -7.26
N GLN A 418 2.10 -0.59 -6.87
CA GLN A 418 3.20 -0.35 -5.94
C GLN A 418 4.53 -0.76 -6.54
N TYR A 419 5.53 0.08 -6.39
CA TYR A 419 6.93 -0.20 -6.76
C TYR A 419 7.80 -0.30 -5.51
N GLN A 420 8.61 -1.37 -5.48
CA GLN A 420 9.59 -1.63 -4.43
C GLN A 420 10.98 -1.86 -4.99
#